data_9a3d9103139a1b5203a0be4c58ed7452
#
_entry.id   9a3d9103139a1b5203a0be4c58ed7452
#
_cell.length_a   1.000
_cell.length_b   1.000
_cell.length_c   1.000
_cell.angle_alpha   90.00
_cell.angle_beta   90.00
_cell.angle_gamma   90.00
#
_symmetry.space_group_name_H-M   'P 1'
#
loop_
_entity.id
_entity.type
_entity.pdbx_description
1 polymer ?
#
loop_
_entity_poly.entity_id
_entity_poly.type
_entity_poly.pdbx_seq_one_letter_code
_entity_poly.pdbx_strand_id
1 'polypeptide(L)'
;FITIHVYKYMMNRLIGYARKLLSVLEEEGIAFEHMPSGIDSISLIIREKHCPPEKLERIVEKYKQLDADSVTVDQDQAIVMLVGRGMTKTVGVAMRATAAFSKAKINIRMINQGSSEVSIMFGVEAKDAKASVIALYNEFFN
;
A
#
# COMPACT_ATOMS: atom_id res chain seq x y z
N PHE A 1 -2.75 -0.11 9.56
CA PHE A 1 -1.68 -0.74 8.77
C PHE A 1 -0.34 -0.03 8.99
N ILE A 2 0.73 -0.79 8.86
CA ILE A 2 2.10 -0.29 8.83
C ILE A 2 2.60 -0.47 7.40
N THR A 3 3.21 0.56 6.84
CA THR A 3 3.86 0.48 5.54
C THR A 3 5.37 0.64 5.72
N ILE A 4 6.12 -0.35 5.27
CA ILE A 4 7.59 -0.32 5.29
C ILE A 4 8.03 -0.03 3.85
N HIS A 5 8.65 1.11 3.63
CA HIS A 5 9.16 1.52 2.32
C HIS A 5 10.63 1.18 2.21
N VAL A 6 10.97 0.36 1.24
CA VAL A 6 12.36 -0.01 0.93
C VAL A 6 12.74 0.62 -0.39
N TYR A 7 13.76 1.44 -0.38
CA TYR A 7 14.30 2.08 -1.57
C TYR A 7 15.69 1.54 -1.86
N LYS A 8 15.92 1.17 -3.11
CA LYS A 8 17.22 0.70 -3.60
C LYS A 8 17.38 1.15 -5.05
N TYR A 9 18.36 2.01 -5.32
CA TYR A 9 18.64 2.49 -6.67
C TYR A 9 18.82 1.31 -7.64
N MET A 10 18.10 1.34 -8.75
CA MET A 10 18.08 0.29 -9.77
C MET A 10 17.61 -1.08 -9.24
N MET A 11 16.69 -1.08 -8.28
CA MET A 11 16.13 -2.32 -7.68
C MET A 11 15.59 -3.27 -8.73
N ASN A 12 14.98 -2.74 -9.80
CA ASN A 12 14.39 -3.53 -10.88
C ASN A 12 15.41 -4.35 -11.68
N ARG A 13 16.71 -4.05 -11.52
CA ARG A 13 17.79 -4.82 -12.15
C ARG A 13 18.40 -5.89 -11.23
N LEU A 14 17.96 -5.93 -10.00
CA LEU A 14 18.47 -6.88 -9.01
C LEU A 14 17.61 -8.13 -8.98
N ILE A 15 18.19 -9.25 -9.42
CA ILE A 15 17.47 -10.53 -9.45
C ILE A 15 17.25 -11.01 -8.01
N GLY A 16 16.00 -11.28 -7.66
CA GLY A 16 15.63 -11.86 -6.37
C GLY A 16 15.57 -10.88 -5.20
N TYR A 17 15.65 -9.57 -5.43
CA TYR A 17 15.60 -8.61 -4.33
C TYR A 17 14.25 -8.67 -3.59
N ALA A 18 13.13 -8.71 -4.33
CA ALA A 18 11.81 -8.85 -3.72
C ALA A 18 11.68 -10.14 -2.89
N ARG A 19 12.24 -11.25 -3.37
CA ARG A 19 12.26 -12.50 -2.61
C ARG A 19 12.98 -12.36 -1.28
N LYS A 20 14.10 -11.65 -1.26
CA LYS A 20 14.84 -11.39 -0.02
C LYS A 20 14.02 -10.60 0.99
N LEU A 21 13.28 -9.60 0.52
CA LEU A 21 12.38 -8.82 1.38
C LEU A 21 11.26 -9.70 1.96
N LEU A 22 10.66 -10.53 1.11
CA LEU A 22 9.60 -11.44 1.55
C LEU A 22 10.11 -12.54 2.49
N SER A 23 11.35 -13.00 2.30
CA SER A 23 11.98 -13.97 3.21
C SER A 23 12.09 -13.44 4.64
N VAL A 24 12.36 -12.14 4.79
CA VAL A 24 12.40 -11.51 6.13
C VAL A 24 11.04 -11.57 6.80
N LEU A 25 9.95 -11.27 6.06
CA LEU A 25 8.60 -11.37 6.61
C LEU A 25 8.25 -12.81 6.97
N GLU A 26 8.65 -13.77 6.13
CA GLU A 26 8.44 -15.20 6.40
C GLU A 26 9.13 -15.62 7.70
N GLU A 27 10.40 -15.25 7.88
CA GLU A 27 11.17 -15.53 9.09
C GLU A 27 10.50 -14.96 10.36
N GLU A 28 9.90 -13.78 10.23
CA GLU A 28 9.19 -13.13 11.33
C GLU A 28 7.73 -13.59 11.47
N GLY A 29 7.27 -14.50 10.60
CA GLY A 29 5.92 -15.04 10.65
C GLY A 29 4.82 -14.05 10.31
N ILE A 30 5.11 -13.09 9.39
CA ILE A 30 4.18 -12.03 9.02
C ILE A 30 3.73 -12.20 7.57
N ALA A 31 2.41 -12.20 7.37
CA ALA A 31 1.81 -12.08 6.05
C ALA A 31 1.71 -10.58 5.66
N PHE A 32 1.96 -10.27 4.40
CA PHE A 32 1.69 -8.92 3.90
C PHE A 32 0.25 -8.82 3.36
N GLU A 33 -0.33 -7.64 3.44
CA GLU A 33 -1.64 -7.35 2.86
C GLU A 33 -1.51 -6.85 1.42
N HIS A 34 -0.49 -6.07 1.15
CA HIS A 34 -0.26 -5.48 -0.15
C HIS A 34 1.22 -5.15 -0.32
N MET A 35 1.72 -5.22 -1.55
CA MET A 35 3.13 -4.98 -1.85
C MET A 35 3.26 -4.15 -3.13
N PRO A 36 2.96 -2.85 -3.07
CA PRO A 36 3.17 -1.99 -4.23
C PRO A 36 4.66 -1.85 -4.54
N SER A 37 5.00 -1.96 -5.82
CA SER A 37 6.38 -1.88 -6.27
C SER A 37 6.54 -0.83 -7.36
N GLY A 38 7.62 -0.07 -7.28
CA GLY A 38 8.08 0.84 -8.32
C GLY A 38 9.35 0.32 -8.97
N ILE A 39 10.06 1.20 -9.65
CA ILE A 39 11.34 0.86 -10.30
C ILE A 39 12.44 0.66 -9.24
N ASP A 40 12.52 1.58 -8.29
CA ASP A 40 13.57 1.63 -7.26
C ASP A 40 13.03 1.41 -5.85
N SER A 41 11.77 0.99 -5.71
CA SER A 41 11.15 0.86 -4.40
C SER A 41 10.17 -0.29 -4.33
N ILE A 42 10.06 -0.86 -3.15
CA ILE A 42 8.99 -1.81 -2.79
C ILE A 42 8.47 -1.38 -1.43
N SER A 43 7.15 -1.33 -1.30
CA SER A 43 6.51 -1.08 -0.02
C SER A 43 5.83 -2.36 0.45
N LEU A 44 6.02 -2.71 1.71
CA LEU A 44 5.37 -3.85 2.35
C LEU A 44 4.31 -3.30 3.30
N ILE A 45 3.04 -3.59 3.03
CA ILE A 45 1.92 -3.16 3.87
C ILE A 45 1.48 -4.35 4.71
N ILE A 46 1.57 -4.21 6.02
CA ILE A 46 1.29 -5.27 6.99
C ILE A 46 0.29 -4.80 8.04
N ARG A 47 -0.38 -5.74 8.68
CA ARG A 47 -1.31 -5.42 9.76
C ARG A 47 -0.55 -5.09 11.05
N GLU A 48 -0.84 -3.94 11.61
CA GLU A 48 -0.22 -3.46 12.84
C GLU A 48 -0.38 -4.47 13.99
N LYS A 49 -1.56 -5.08 14.11
CA LYS A 49 -1.85 -6.05 15.17
C LYS A 49 -0.95 -7.29 15.16
N HIS A 50 -0.33 -7.60 14.03
CA HIS A 50 0.57 -8.77 13.90
C HIS A 50 2.04 -8.39 13.99
N CYS A 51 2.34 -7.10 14.15
CA CYS A 51 3.70 -6.59 14.14
C CYS A 51 3.96 -5.67 15.33
N PRO A 52 4.25 -6.23 16.52
CA PRO A 52 4.61 -5.42 17.67
C PRO A 52 5.94 -4.65 17.42
N PRO A 53 6.22 -3.58 18.18
CA PRO A 53 7.38 -2.72 17.93
C PRO A 53 8.71 -3.46 17.81
N GLU A 54 8.95 -4.47 18.66
CA GLU A 54 10.21 -5.24 18.65
C GLU A 54 10.38 -6.00 17.32
N LYS A 55 9.29 -6.54 16.80
CA LYS A 55 9.29 -7.28 15.52
C LYS A 55 9.51 -6.32 14.37
N LEU A 56 8.87 -5.16 14.39
CA LEU A 56 9.07 -4.13 13.39
C LEU A 56 10.53 -3.66 13.33
N GLU A 57 11.15 -3.44 14.48
CA GLU A 57 12.56 -3.06 14.56
C GLU A 57 13.47 -4.11 13.92
N ARG A 58 13.21 -5.40 14.18
CA ARG A 58 13.99 -6.49 13.58
C ARG A 58 13.83 -6.52 12.06
N ILE A 59 12.62 -6.34 11.56
CA ILE A 59 12.35 -6.32 10.12
C ILE A 59 13.11 -5.17 9.47
N VAL A 60 13.01 -3.97 10.02
CA VAL A 60 13.67 -2.79 9.48
C VAL A 60 15.19 -2.99 9.47
N GLU A 61 15.74 -3.53 10.54
CA GLU A 61 17.19 -3.80 10.62
C GLU A 61 17.64 -4.84 9.58
N LYS A 62 16.87 -5.92 9.42
CA LYS A 62 17.17 -6.93 8.39
C LYS A 62 17.10 -6.34 6.98
N TYR A 63 16.14 -5.45 6.71
CA TYR A 63 16.03 -4.78 5.41
C TYR A 63 17.24 -3.87 5.15
N LYS A 64 17.71 -3.16 6.17
CA LYS A 64 18.94 -2.36 6.05
C LYS A 64 20.14 -3.22 5.72
N GLN A 65 20.23 -4.43 6.27
CA GLN A 65 21.29 -5.39 6.00
C GLN A 65 21.25 -5.96 4.58
N LEU A 66 20.15 -5.79 3.86
CA LEU A 66 20.01 -6.18 2.46
C LEU A 66 20.50 -5.09 1.50
N ASP A 67 21.33 -4.19 1.97
CA ASP A 67 21.93 -3.11 1.17
C ASP A 67 20.88 -2.15 0.57
N ALA A 68 19.81 -1.91 1.30
CA ALA A 68 18.84 -0.89 0.94
C ALA A 68 19.44 0.51 1.10
N ASP A 69 19.13 1.42 0.16
CA ASP A 69 19.60 2.81 0.26
C ASP A 69 18.83 3.55 1.35
N SER A 70 17.56 3.23 1.53
CA SER A 70 16.79 3.70 2.68
C SER A 70 15.66 2.74 3.03
N VAL A 71 15.30 2.70 4.31
CA VAL A 71 14.15 1.99 4.84
C VAL A 71 13.39 2.95 5.74
N THR A 72 12.16 3.27 5.40
CA THR A 72 11.29 4.15 6.19
C THR A 72 10.01 3.44 6.57
N VAL A 73 9.36 3.87 7.64
CA VAL A 73 8.14 3.26 8.16
C VAL A 73 7.07 4.34 8.31
N ASP A 74 5.91 4.09 7.71
CA ASP A 74 4.71 4.88 7.95
C ASP A 74 3.73 4.05 8.78
N GLN A 75 3.23 4.64 9.85
CA GLN A 75 2.17 4.07 10.67
C GLN A 75 0.86 4.83 10.45
N ASP A 76 -0.22 4.38 11.09
CA ASP A 76 -1.53 5.02 11.01
C ASP A 76 -2.06 5.15 9.57
N GLN A 77 -1.84 4.12 8.79
CA GLN A 77 -2.34 4.00 7.43
C GLN A 77 -3.66 3.21 7.40
N ALA A 78 -4.53 3.57 6.47
CA ALA A 78 -5.73 2.80 6.16
C ALA A 78 -5.79 2.52 4.67
N ILE A 79 -6.40 1.40 4.31
CA ILE A 79 -6.68 1.04 2.92
C ILE A 79 -8.19 1.09 2.73
N VAL A 80 -8.62 1.87 1.74
CA VAL A 80 -10.02 1.95 1.33
C VAL A 80 -10.13 1.35 -0.06
N MET A 81 -11.11 0.49 -0.26
CA MET A 81 -11.30 -0.20 -1.54
C MET A 81 -12.63 0.18 -2.18
N LEU A 82 -12.57 0.49 -3.47
CA LEU A 82 -13.75 0.62 -4.31
C LEU A 82 -13.88 -0.69 -5.11
N VAL A 83 -14.99 -1.41 -4.94
CA VAL A 83 -15.19 -2.73 -5.54
C VAL A 83 -16.41 -2.71 -6.46
N GLY A 84 -16.27 -3.21 -7.68
CA GLY A 84 -17.36 -3.31 -8.63
C GLY A 84 -17.05 -4.23 -9.81
N ARG A 85 -17.98 -5.13 -10.14
CA ARG A 85 -17.79 -6.10 -11.24
C ARG A 85 -17.62 -5.44 -12.60
N GLY A 86 -18.27 -4.30 -12.84
CA GLY A 86 -18.18 -3.57 -14.11
C GLY A 86 -16.96 -2.65 -14.22
N MET A 87 -16.14 -2.56 -13.18
CA MET A 87 -15.06 -1.59 -13.09
C MET A 87 -14.04 -1.73 -14.21
N THR A 88 -13.68 -2.96 -14.58
CA THR A 88 -12.68 -3.23 -15.61
C THR A 88 -13.10 -2.78 -17.01
N LYS A 89 -14.39 -2.55 -17.23
CA LYS A 89 -14.96 -2.17 -18.53
C LYS A 89 -15.56 -0.76 -18.55
N THR A 90 -15.52 -0.06 -17.42
CA THR A 90 -16.11 1.28 -17.30
C THR A 90 -15.02 2.34 -17.33
N VAL A 91 -15.06 3.19 -18.34
CA VAL A 91 -14.12 4.31 -18.49
C VAL A 91 -14.39 5.35 -17.41
N GLY A 92 -13.33 5.88 -16.81
CA GLY A 92 -13.40 7.04 -15.92
C GLY A 92 -13.65 6.73 -14.45
N VAL A 93 -13.68 5.46 -14.03
CA VAL A 93 -13.90 5.10 -12.62
C VAL A 93 -12.79 5.67 -11.72
N ALA A 94 -11.53 5.52 -12.13
CA ALA A 94 -10.40 6.05 -11.37
C ALA A 94 -10.47 7.58 -11.25
N MET A 95 -10.82 8.28 -12.34
CA MET A 95 -10.97 9.73 -12.32
C MET A 95 -12.07 10.16 -11.34
N ARG A 96 -13.22 9.52 -11.37
CA ARG A 96 -14.33 9.82 -10.46
C ARG A 96 -13.93 9.60 -9.00
N ALA A 97 -13.25 8.49 -8.72
CA ALA A 97 -12.79 8.18 -7.38
C ALA A 97 -11.79 9.23 -6.87
N THR A 98 -10.76 9.55 -7.67
CA THR A 98 -9.76 10.54 -7.27
C THR A 98 -10.34 11.94 -7.14
N ALA A 99 -11.31 12.30 -7.99
CA ALA A 99 -12.04 13.57 -7.87
C ALA A 99 -12.82 13.64 -6.55
N ALA A 100 -13.45 12.53 -6.12
CA ALA A 100 -14.16 12.48 -4.85
C ALA A 100 -13.21 12.73 -3.66
N PHE A 101 -12.02 12.12 -3.67
CA PHE A 101 -11.00 12.37 -2.65
C PHE A 101 -10.55 13.84 -2.66
N SER A 102 -10.32 14.39 -3.84
CA SER A 102 -9.91 15.80 -3.99
C SER A 102 -10.95 16.77 -3.41
N LYS A 103 -12.22 16.56 -3.73
CA LYS A 103 -13.32 17.38 -3.19
C LYS A 103 -13.40 17.30 -1.67
N ALA A 104 -13.16 16.11 -1.11
CA ALA A 104 -13.15 15.90 0.33
C ALA A 104 -11.86 16.36 1.01
N LYS A 105 -10.89 16.89 0.24
CA LYS A 105 -9.57 17.33 0.73
C LYS A 105 -8.79 16.21 1.43
N ILE A 106 -8.94 15.00 0.93
CA ILE A 106 -8.23 13.82 1.44
C ILE A 106 -7.03 13.54 0.55
N ASN A 107 -5.85 13.43 1.16
CA ASN A 107 -4.62 13.09 0.46
C ASN A 107 -4.53 11.58 0.24
N ILE A 108 -4.32 11.18 -1.01
CA ILE A 108 -4.10 9.78 -1.37
C ILE A 108 -2.60 9.49 -1.29
N ARG A 109 -2.24 8.47 -0.50
CA ARG A 109 -0.85 8.04 -0.29
C ARG A 109 -0.45 6.90 -1.23
N MET A 110 -1.42 6.13 -1.71
CA MET A 110 -1.19 5.00 -2.60
C MET A 110 -2.45 4.76 -3.43
N ILE A 111 -2.26 4.38 -4.70
CA ILE A 111 -3.33 3.89 -5.57
C ILE A 111 -2.85 2.59 -6.21
N ASN A 112 -3.69 1.58 -6.18
CA ASN A 112 -3.41 0.33 -6.89
C ASN A 112 -4.65 -0.25 -7.56
N GLN A 113 -4.51 -0.58 -8.84
CA GLN A 113 -5.53 -1.30 -9.61
C GLN A 113 -4.81 -2.21 -10.61
N GLY A 114 -4.98 -3.51 -10.46
CA GLY A 114 -4.49 -4.48 -11.45
C GLY A 114 -5.41 -4.56 -12.66
N SER A 115 -4.89 -5.04 -13.78
CA SER A 115 -5.66 -5.13 -15.04
C SER A 115 -6.85 -6.09 -14.97
N SER A 116 -6.77 -7.10 -14.13
CA SER A 116 -7.84 -8.09 -13.91
C SER A 116 -8.68 -7.79 -12.67
N GLU A 117 -8.36 -6.70 -11.95
CA GLU A 117 -8.99 -6.39 -10.68
C GLU A 117 -10.38 -5.77 -10.86
N VAL A 118 -11.29 -6.18 -10.00
CA VAL A 118 -12.61 -5.55 -9.85
C VAL A 118 -12.60 -4.52 -8.73
N SER A 119 -11.42 -4.13 -8.28
CA SER A 119 -11.23 -3.19 -7.18
C SER A 119 -10.12 -2.21 -7.46
N ILE A 120 -10.24 -1.02 -6.88
CA ILE A 120 -9.17 -0.03 -6.77
C ILE A 120 -8.89 0.17 -5.28
N MET A 121 -7.64 0.06 -4.89
CA MET A 121 -7.20 0.33 -3.51
C MET A 121 -6.66 1.74 -3.41
N PHE A 122 -7.04 2.44 -2.34
CA PHE A 122 -6.50 3.75 -1.99
C PHE A 122 -5.91 3.69 -0.59
N GLY A 123 -4.64 4.03 -0.47
CA GLY A 123 -4.00 4.22 0.83
C GLY A 123 -4.20 5.67 1.29
N VAL A 124 -4.68 5.84 2.51
CA VAL A 124 -4.92 7.16 3.13
C VAL A 124 -4.42 7.14 4.57
N GLU A 125 -4.34 8.30 5.21
CA GLU A 125 -4.11 8.34 6.66
C GLU A 125 -5.32 7.73 7.38
N ALA A 126 -5.07 7.02 8.47
CA ALA A 126 -6.14 6.33 9.22
C ALA A 126 -7.24 7.28 9.67
N LYS A 127 -6.90 8.52 10.03
CA LYS A 127 -7.87 9.56 10.42
C LYS A 127 -8.87 9.91 9.30
N ASP A 128 -8.49 9.68 8.04
CA ASP A 128 -9.30 10.00 6.87
C ASP A 128 -10.10 8.81 6.35
N ALA A 129 -9.99 7.64 6.96
CA ALA A 129 -10.63 6.42 6.48
C ALA A 129 -12.15 6.56 6.35
N LYS A 130 -12.81 7.05 7.39
CA LYS A 130 -14.26 7.23 7.39
C LYS A 130 -14.72 8.25 6.34
N ALA A 131 -14.06 9.40 6.27
CA ALA A 131 -14.35 10.43 5.28
C ALA A 131 -14.14 9.93 3.85
N SER A 132 -13.12 9.09 3.64
CA SER A 132 -12.85 8.45 2.36
C SER A 132 -14.00 7.55 1.91
N VAL A 133 -14.50 6.71 2.80
CA VAL A 133 -15.64 5.82 2.51
C VAL A 133 -16.87 6.64 2.17
N ILE A 134 -17.15 7.69 2.92
CA ILE A 134 -18.29 8.58 2.67
C ILE A 134 -18.16 9.27 1.31
N ALA A 135 -16.99 9.80 0.98
CA ALA A 135 -16.74 10.47 -0.30
C ALA A 135 -16.98 9.54 -1.48
N LEU A 136 -16.44 8.32 -1.43
CA LEU A 136 -16.63 7.32 -2.47
C LEU A 136 -18.09 6.86 -2.56
N TYR A 137 -18.74 6.64 -1.42
CA TYR A 137 -20.14 6.25 -1.38
C TYR A 137 -21.02 7.30 -2.06
N ASN A 138 -20.84 8.57 -1.72
CA ASN A 138 -21.61 9.66 -2.32
C ASN A 138 -21.37 9.78 -3.82
N GLU A 139 -20.16 9.53 -4.29
CA GLU A 139 -19.84 9.60 -5.73
C GLU A 139 -20.47 8.46 -6.53
N PHE A 140 -20.46 7.23 -6.01
CA PHE A 140 -20.84 6.04 -6.78
C PHE A 140 -22.23 5.48 -6.47
N PHE A 141 -22.82 5.85 -5.35
CA PHE A 141 -24.10 5.28 -4.89
C PHE A 141 -25.21 6.33 -4.69
N ASN A 142 -24.92 7.60 -4.93
CA ASN A 142 -25.92 8.68 -4.85
C ASN A 142 -26.14 9.36 -6.20
#